data_e97cdf6a21b6cc42a939b8bbc9531e76
#
_entry.id   e97cdf6a21b6cc42a939b8bbc9531e76
#
_cell.length_a   1.000
_cell.length_b   1.000
_cell.length_c   1.000
_cell.angle_alpha   90.00
_cell.angle_beta   90.00
_cell.angle_gamma   90.00
#
_symmetry.space_group_name_H-M   'P 1'
#
loop_
_entity.id
_entity.type
_entity.pdbx_description
1 polymer ?
#
loop_
_entity_poly.entity_id
_entity_poly.type
_entity_poly.pdbx_seq_one_letter_code
_entity_poly.pdbx_strand_id
1 'polypeptide(L)'
;MKALEGKVAIVTGAGRGIGRAIALAFAAEGAAVALAARSRAELAEVAGEIRTAGGGRALAIPTDVTNDGAVEALVEQTASDFRRVDILVTAAGTAAFASLVDSKPADWDTMLSVNLRAAMVCCRAVLPTMLRQAEGTIVNVASIAAKRALPGSAVYTATKAGLFGFSRVLAEELRNSGVRVGVLLPGAVDTPLWDTLAGSPPRDKMLRPEDVARAAMLMVTLPPHAVLDELTLLPAGGIL
;
A
#
# COMPACT_ATOMS: atom_id res chain seq x y z
N MET A 1 17.97 2.46 18.82
CA MET A 1 16.99 3.45 18.26
C MET A 1 16.15 2.70 17.24
N LYS A 2 14.83 2.82 17.29
CA LYS A 2 13.94 2.19 16.30
C LYS A 2 14.05 2.91 14.95
N ALA A 3 13.96 2.16 13.84
CA ALA A 3 14.26 2.70 12.50
C ALA A 3 13.27 3.79 12.03
N LEU A 4 12.04 3.77 12.55
CA LEU A 4 10.97 4.74 12.21
C LEU A 4 10.54 5.60 13.42
N GLU A 5 11.39 5.73 14.43
CA GLU A 5 11.11 6.58 15.59
C GLU A 5 10.82 8.03 15.15
N GLY A 6 9.70 8.58 15.61
CA GLY A 6 9.24 9.93 15.28
C GLY A 6 8.67 10.10 13.85
N LYS A 7 8.58 9.04 13.04
CA LYS A 7 7.94 9.07 11.72
C LYS A 7 6.44 8.79 11.82
N VAL A 8 5.69 9.33 10.87
CA VAL A 8 4.23 9.15 10.74
C VAL A 8 3.94 8.50 9.39
N ALA A 9 3.26 7.36 9.43
CA ALA A 9 2.87 6.61 8.26
C ALA A 9 1.35 6.57 8.08
N ILE A 10 0.87 6.77 6.86
CA ILE A 10 -0.49 6.44 6.44
C ILE A 10 -0.42 5.13 5.66
N VAL A 11 -1.22 4.14 6.05
CA VAL A 11 -1.31 2.85 5.36
C VAL A 11 -2.77 2.61 4.95
N THR A 12 -3.03 2.58 3.64
CA THR A 12 -4.35 2.20 3.12
C THR A 12 -4.49 0.69 3.00
N GLY A 13 -5.70 0.15 3.13
CA GLY A 13 -5.90 -1.29 3.21
C GLY A 13 -5.35 -1.93 4.49
N ALA A 14 -5.21 -1.15 5.58
CA ALA A 14 -4.52 -1.55 6.81
C ALA A 14 -5.28 -2.57 7.67
N GLY A 15 -6.54 -2.89 7.36
CA GLY A 15 -7.35 -3.80 8.17
C GLY A 15 -6.92 -5.27 8.06
N ARG A 16 -6.33 -5.69 6.92
CA ARG A 16 -5.96 -7.09 6.67
C ARG A 16 -4.83 -7.22 5.65
N GLY A 17 -4.30 -8.44 5.49
CA GLY A 17 -3.31 -8.80 4.46
C GLY A 17 -2.05 -7.94 4.50
N ILE A 18 -1.59 -7.50 3.34
CA ILE A 18 -0.34 -6.76 3.16
C ILE A 18 -0.36 -5.45 3.95
N GLY A 19 -1.43 -4.66 3.84
CA GLY A 19 -1.52 -3.37 4.53
C GLY A 19 -1.44 -3.51 6.05
N ARG A 20 -2.12 -4.52 6.62
CA ARG A 20 -2.04 -4.84 8.06
C ARG A 20 -0.60 -5.19 8.47
N ALA A 21 0.05 -6.09 7.74
CA ALA A 21 1.42 -6.50 8.04
C ALA A 21 2.42 -5.34 7.99
N ILE A 22 2.29 -4.45 6.99
CA ILE A 22 3.11 -3.24 6.88
C ILE A 22 2.85 -2.30 8.08
N ALA A 23 1.59 -2.07 8.43
CA ALA A 23 1.23 -1.20 9.54
C ALA A 23 1.81 -1.70 10.87
N LEU A 24 1.70 -3.01 11.14
CA LEU A 24 2.28 -3.64 12.33
C LEU A 24 3.82 -3.52 12.35
N ALA A 25 4.48 -3.79 11.21
CA ALA A 25 5.93 -3.69 11.10
C ALA A 25 6.43 -2.25 11.33
N PHE A 26 5.76 -1.26 10.75
CA PHE A 26 6.13 0.15 10.93
C PHE A 26 5.92 0.61 12.38
N ALA A 27 4.82 0.22 13.00
CA ALA A 27 4.57 0.53 14.41
C ALA A 27 5.59 -0.13 15.35
N ALA A 28 5.99 -1.36 15.07
CA ALA A 28 7.03 -2.07 15.84
C ALA A 28 8.37 -1.31 15.79
N GLU A 29 8.67 -0.66 14.66
CA GLU A 29 9.86 0.17 14.47
C GLU A 29 9.65 1.64 14.89
N GLY A 30 8.60 1.95 15.63
CA GLY A 30 8.40 3.23 16.31
C GLY A 30 7.61 4.28 15.54
N ALA A 31 7.10 3.96 14.35
CA ALA A 31 6.23 4.89 13.64
C ALA A 31 4.89 5.10 14.35
N ALA A 32 4.35 6.31 14.27
CA ALA A 32 2.93 6.55 14.44
C ALA A 32 2.20 6.18 13.14
N VAL A 33 1.14 5.37 13.21
CA VAL A 33 0.49 4.83 12.01
C VAL A 33 -0.98 5.21 11.97
N ALA A 34 -1.39 5.92 10.91
CA ALA A 34 -2.78 6.09 10.54
C ALA A 34 -3.22 4.87 9.70
N LEU A 35 -4.13 4.09 10.26
CA LEU A 35 -4.67 2.87 9.68
C LEU A 35 -5.94 3.21 8.91
N ALA A 36 -5.93 3.05 7.58
CA ALA A 36 -7.06 3.38 6.71
C ALA A 36 -7.63 2.14 6.02
N ALA A 37 -8.90 1.86 6.24
CA ALA A 37 -9.69 0.85 5.55
C ALA A 37 -11.19 1.12 5.80
N ARG A 38 -12.08 0.41 5.11
CA ARG A 38 -13.53 0.58 5.29
C ARG A 38 -14.06 0.01 6.61
N SER A 39 -13.49 -1.11 7.05
CA SER A 39 -13.94 -1.83 8.24
C SER A 39 -13.37 -1.21 9.53
N ARG A 40 -14.23 -0.53 10.28
CA ARG A 40 -13.88 0.01 11.61
C ARG A 40 -13.44 -1.10 12.57
N ALA A 41 -14.05 -2.27 12.50
CA ALA A 41 -13.73 -3.40 13.38
C ALA A 41 -12.32 -3.94 13.12
N GLU A 42 -11.96 -4.20 11.85
CA GLU A 42 -10.61 -4.65 11.48
C GLU A 42 -9.54 -3.62 11.89
N LEU A 43 -9.81 -2.33 11.69
CA LEU A 43 -8.88 -1.28 12.08
C LEU A 43 -8.71 -1.19 13.61
N ALA A 44 -9.78 -1.38 14.37
CA ALA A 44 -9.72 -1.37 15.84
C ALA A 44 -8.91 -2.56 16.39
N GLU A 45 -9.02 -3.73 15.75
CA GLU A 45 -8.21 -4.91 16.05
C GLU A 45 -6.73 -4.62 15.84
N VAL A 46 -6.34 -4.13 14.65
CA VAL A 46 -4.95 -3.80 14.33
C VAL A 46 -4.39 -2.73 15.27
N ALA A 47 -5.17 -1.68 15.56
CA ALA A 47 -4.76 -0.65 16.52
C ALA A 47 -4.59 -1.23 17.95
N GLY A 48 -5.42 -2.19 18.33
CA GLY A 48 -5.30 -2.95 19.58
C GLY A 48 -4.01 -3.75 19.66
N GLU A 49 -3.66 -4.47 18.60
CA GLU A 49 -2.43 -5.24 18.50
C GLU A 49 -1.19 -4.34 18.60
N ILE A 50 -1.16 -3.22 17.87
CA ILE A 50 -0.05 -2.24 17.94
C ILE A 50 0.15 -1.78 19.38
N ARG A 51 -0.93 -1.43 20.07
CA ARG A 51 -0.87 -0.95 21.46
C ARG A 51 -0.37 -2.03 22.43
N THR A 52 -0.87 -3.27 22.27
CA THR A 52 -0.50 -4.38 23.14
C THR A 52 0.96 -4.81 22.96
N ALA A 53 1.48 -4.73 21.73
CA ALA A 53 2.87 -5.04 21.43
C ALA A 53 3.87 -3.96 21.90
N GLY A 54 3.41 -2.90 22.55
CA GLY A 54 4.27 -1.76 22.91
C GLY A 54 4.80 -1.01 21.70
N GLY A 55 4.12 -1.15 20.56
CA GLY A 55 4.38 -0.43 19.33
C GLY A 55 4.05 1.06 19.44
N GLY A 56 4.29 1.79 18.36
CA GLY A 56 4.01 3.22 18.28
C GLY A 56 2.54 3.59 18.47
N ARG A 57 2.21 4.84 18.19
CA ARG A 57 0.83 5.32 18.22
C ARG A 57 0.08 4.85 16.98
N ALA A 58 -1.14 4.34 17.13
CA ALA A 58 -2.01 3.96 16.01
C ALA A 58 -3.32 4.75 16.05
N LEU A 59 -3.74 5.24 14.89
CA LEU A 59 -4.99 5.96 14.68
C LEU A 59 -5.83 5.20 13.65
N ALA A 60 -6.96 4.65 14.06
CA ALA A 60 -7.89 3.94 13.18
C ALA A 60 -8.85 4.95 12.52
N ILE A 61 -8.74 5.13 11.21
CA ILE A 61 -9.55 6.08 10.43
C ILE A 61 -10.33 5.29 9.36
N PRO A 62 -11.61 5.00 9.58
CA PRO A 62 -12.45 4.36 8.57
C PRO A 62 -12.50 5.21 7.31
N THR A 63 -11.98 4.66 6.21
CA THR A 63 -11.80 5.39 4.95
C THR A 63 -12.18 4.50 3.78
N ASP A 64 -13.09 4.96 2.94
CA ASP A 64 -13.26 4.43 1.60
C ASP A 64 -12.33 5.21 0.66
N VAL A 65 -11.29 4.55 0.17
CA VAL A 65 -10.28 5.19 -0.69
C VAL A 65 -10.82 5.60 -2.06
N THR A 66 -12.02 5.16 -2.44
CA THR A 66 -12.69 5.58 -3.69
C THR A 66 -13.42 6.92 -3.53
N ASN A 67 -13.58 7.41 -2.31
CA ASN A 67 -14.16 8.71 -1.99
C ASN A 67 -13.04 9.73 -1.73
N ASP A 68 -12.88 10.70 -2.62
CA ASP A 68 -11.83 11.71 -2.58
C ASP A 68 -11.86 12.52 -1.27
N GLY A 69 -13.04 12.95 -0.82
CA GLY A 69 -13.19 13.71 0.43
C GLY A 69 -12.82 12.87 1.67
N ALA A 70 -13.08 11.56 1.66
CA ALA A 70 -12.64 10.68 2.74
C ALA A 70 -11.12 10.53 2.77
N VAL A 71 -10.46 10.53 1.61
CA VAL A 71 -8.99 10.50 1.53
C VAL A 71 -8.39 11.83 2.00
N GLU A 72 -8.96 12.95 1.62
CA GLU A 72 -8.54 14.28 2.11
C GLU A 72 -8.68 14.36 3.63
N ALA A 73 -9.82 13.96 4.19
CA ALA A 73 -10.05 13.92 5.63
C ALA A 73 -9.07 12.99 6.37
N LEU A 74 -8.72 11.83 5.79
CA LEU A 74 -7.70 10.92 6.34
C LEU A 74 -6.36 11.65 6.52
N VAL A 75 -5.90 12.36 5.49
CA VAL A 75 -4.62 13.08 5.51
C VAL A 75 -4.66 14.25 6.48
N GLU A 76 -5.74 15.04 6.47
CA GLU A 76 -5.94 16.17 7.39
C GLU A 76 -5.96 15.72 8.84
N GLN A 77 -6.72 14.68 9.16
CA GLN A 77 -6.78 14.12 10.52
C GLN A 77 -5.41 13.61 10.95
N THR A 78 -4.70 12.86 10.08
CA THR A 78 -3.35 12.38 10.39
C THR A 78 -2.38 13.52 10.67
N ALA A 79 -2.39 14.56 9.83
CA ALA A 79 -1.54 15.74 10.01
C ALA A 79 -1.91 16.54 11.25
N SER A 80 -3.20 16.60 11.62
CA SER A 80 -3.66 17.25 12.84
C SER A 80 -3.17 16.52 14.10
N ASP A 81 -3.32 15.19 14.14
CA ASP A 81 -3.04 14.39 15.34
C ASP A 81 -1.54 14.14 15.56
N PHE A 82 -0.76 14.01 14.47
CA PHE A 82 0.66 13.69 14.52
C PHE A 82 1.59 14.81 14.04
N ARG A 83 1.05 15.92 13.50
CA ARG A 83 1.77 17.13 13.04
C ARG A 83 2.63 16.95 11.78
N ARG A 84 2.69 15.74 11.23
CA ARG A 84 3.48 15.41 10.02
C ARG A 84 2.90 14.21 9.30
N VAL A 85 3.36 13.99 8.05
CA VAL A 85 3.13 12.78 7.27
C VAL A 85 4.43 12.45 6.54
N ASP A 86 5.11 11.38 6.94
CA ASP A 86 6.41 11.00 6.39
C ASP A 86 6.33 9.88 5.36
N ILE A 87 5.37 8.98 5.56
CA ILE A 87 5.25 7.77 4.74
C ILE A 87 3.79 7.61 4.32
N LEU A 88 3.60 7.32 3.02
CA LEU A 88 2.33 6.82 2.50
C LEU A 88 2.56 5.42 1.92
N VAL A 89 1.74 4.45 2.32
CA VAL A 89 1.67 3.14 1.68
C VAL A 89 0.28 2.95 1.09
N THR A 90 0.18 2.85 -0.24
CA THR A 90 -1.07 2.54 -0.92
C THR A 90 -1.19 1.03 -1.11
N ALA A 91 -1.75 0.34 -0.10
CA ALA A 91 -1.94 -1.12 -0.12
C ALA A 91 -3.41 -1.56 -0.24
N ALA A 92 -4.35 -0.61 -0.34
CA ALA A 92 -5.73 -0.94 -0.68
C ALA A 92 -5.80 -1.52 -2.09
N GLY A 93 -6.49 -2.65 -2.25
CA GLY A 93 -6.60 -3.30 -3.54
C GLY A 93 -7.69 -4.36 -3.57
N THR A 94 -8.14 -4.67 -4.78
CA THR A 94 -9.10 -5.73 -5.09
C THR A 94 -8.72 -6.43 -6.38
N ALA A 95 -9.24 -7.63 -6.59
CA ALA A 95 -9.01 -8.40 -7.81
C ALA A 95 -10.29 -9.14 -8.21
N ALA A 96 -10.46 -9.31 -9.51
CA ALA A 96 -11.40 -10.23 -10.14
C ALA A 96 -10.68 -10.86 -11.34
N PHE A 97 -10.62 -12.18 -11.39
CA PHE A 97 -9.95 -12.93 -12.43
C PHE A 97 -10.97 -13.69 -13.27
N ALA A 98 -10.93 -13.44 -14.56
CA ALA A 98 -11.72 -14.13 -15.57
C ALA A 98 -11.09 -13.89 -16.95
N SER A 99 -11.41 -14.73 -17.95
CA SER A 99 -11.12 -14.37 -19.34
C SER A 99 -11.84 -13.06 -19.68
N LEU A 100 -11.34 -12.29 -20.63
CA LEU A 100 -11.95 -10.99 -20.94
C LEU A 100 -13.41 -11.12 -21.37
N VAL A 101 -13.75 -12.18 -22.10
CA VAL A 101 -15.12 -12.42 -22.59
C VAL A 101 -16.09 -12.77 -21.45
N ASP A 102 -15.60 -13.37 -20.36
CA ASP A 102 -16.41 -13.77 -19.21
C ASP A 102 -16.38 -12.75 -18.06
N SER A 103 -15.52 -11.72 -18.19
CA SER A 103 -15.34 -10.70 -17.15
C SER A 103 -16.46 -9.66 -17.17
N LYS A 104 -16.75 -9.06 -16.02
CA LYS A 104 -17.85 -8.10 -15.86
C LYS A 104 -17.33 -6.67 -15.85
N PRO A 105 -17.89 -5.74 -16.67
CA PRO A 105 -17.51 -4.32 -16.64
C PRO A 105 -17.58 -3.68 -15.24
N ALA A 106 -18.53 -4.06 -14.40
CA ALA A 106 -18.62 -3.56 -13.02
C ALA A 106 -17.41 -3.92 -12.15
N ASP A 107 -16.79 -5.09 -12.39
CA ASP A 107 -15.56 -5.49 -11.71
C ASP A 107 -14.38 -4.66 -12.25
N TRP A 108 -14.39 -4.28 -13.52
CA TRP A 108 -13.37 -3.41 -14.12
C TRP A 108 -13.39 -2.03 -13.47
N ASP A 109 -14.58 -1.41 -13.40
CA ASP A 109 -14.77 -0.11 -12.76
C ASP A 109 -14.31 -0.13 -11.31
N THR A 110 -14.64 -1.19 -10.59
CA THR A 110 -14.19 -1.39 -9.20
C THR A 110 -12.68 -1.49 -9.10
N MET A 111 -12.04 -2.32 -9.94
CA MET A 111 -10.58 -2.47 -9.94
C MET A 111 -9.86 -1.19 -10.36
N LEU A 112 -10.35 -0.48 -11.38
CA LEU A 112 -9.78 0.81 -11.80
C LEU A 112 -9.90 1.86 -10.70
N SER A 113 -11.06 1.93 -10.06
CA SER A 113 -11.30 2.88 -8.96
C SER A 113 -10.41 2.61 -7.75
N VAL A 114 -10.35 1.35 -7.28
CA VAL A 114 -9.63 0.99 -6.05
C VAL A 114 -8.12 0.87 -6.27
N ASN A 115 -7.68 0.14 -7.33
CA ASN A 115 -6.26 -0.18 -7.50
C ASN A 115 -5.43 0.93 -8.13
N LEU A 116 -6.06 1.81 -8.90
CA LEU A 116 -5.35 2.84 -9.67
C LEU A 116 -5.76 4.25 -9.21
N ARG A 117 -7.03 4.63 -9.43
CA ARG A 117 -7.48 5.99 -9.15
C ARG A 117 -7.29 6.36 -7.66
N ALA A 118 -7.67 5.47 -6.76
CA ALA A 118 -7.53 5.74 -5.32
C ALA A 118 -6.08 5.96 -4.89
N ALA A 119 -5.13 5.20 -5.44
CA ALA A 119 -3.71 5.42 -5.17
C ALA A 119 -3.24 6.79 -5.65
N MET A 120 -3.68 7.24 -6.84
CA MET A 120 -3.38 8.58 -7.36
C MET A 120 -3.94 9.67 -6.42
N VAL A 121 -5.18 9.52 -5.95
CA VAL A 121 -5.81 10.46 -5.01
C VAL A 121 -5.07 10.51 -3.67
N CYS A 122 -4.69 9.36 -3.13
CA CYS A 122 -3.90 9.29 -1.90
C CYS A 122 -2.53 9.99 -2.05
N CYS A 123 -1.83 9.74 -3.16
CA CYS A 123 -0.57 10.43 -3.45
C CYS A 123 -0.78 11.95 -3.54
N ARG A 124 -1.77 12.40 -4.31
CA ARG A 124 -2.10 13.82 -4.43
C ARG A 124 -2.40 14.47 -3.09
N ALA A 125 -3.13 13.79 -2.21
CA ALA A 125 -3.54 14.33 -0.92
C ALA A 125 -2.37 14.54 0.06
N VAL A 126 -1.36 13.65 0.07
CA VAL A 126 -0.21 13.77 1.00
C VAL A 126 0.86 14.74 0.51
N LEU A 127 0.97 14.95 -0.81
CA LEU A 127 2.04 15.74 -1.42
C LEU A 127 2.18 17.15 -0.87
N PRO A 128 1.11 17.95 -0.66
CA PRO A 128 1.27 19.30 -0.11
C PRO A 128 1.96 19.29 1.26
N THR A 129 1.71 18.29 2.10
CA THR A 129 2.35 18.16 3.41
C THR A 129 3.81 17.71 3.27
N MET A 130 4.09 16.69 2.49
CA MET A 130 5.44 16.17 2.29
C MET A 130 6.36 17.21 1.62
N LEU A 131 5.84 17.96 0.63
CA LEU A 131 6.61 19.02 -0.03
C LEU A 131 6.96 20.18 0.91
N ARG A 132 6.02 20.59 1.79
CA ARG A 132 6.32 21.60 2.84
C ARG A 132 7.37 21.10 3.83
N GLN A 133 7.40 19.79 4.12
CA GLN A 133 8.39 19.17 4.99
C GLN A 133 9.76 19.00 4.29
N ALA A 134 9.79 19.09 2.96
CA ALA A 134 10.92 18.68 2.12
C ALA A 134 11.41 17.26 2.44
N GLU A 135 10.49 16.40 2.88
CA GLU A 135 10.74 15.02 3.28
C GLU A 135 9.46 14.19 3.12
N GLY A 136 9.59 13.00 2.51
CA GLY A 136 8.50 12.04 2.40
C GLY A 136 8.91 10.78 1.64
N THR A 137 8.20 9.69 1.86
CA THR A 137 8.36 8.45 1.08
C THR A 137 7.01 7.86 0.76
N ILE A 138 6.74 7.65 -0.51
CA ILE A 138 5.51 7.01 -1.02
C ILE A 138 5.88 5.61 -1.52
N VAL A 139 5.21 4.59 -1.03
CA VAL A 139 5.33 3.21 -1.49
C VAL A 139 3.99 2.76 -2.07
N ASN A 140 3.93 2.62 -3.38
CA ASN A 140 2.76 2.10 -4.05
C ASN A 140 2.86 0.57 -4.20
N VAL A 141 1.93 -0.16 -3.59
CA VAL A 141 1.87 -1.63 -3.69
C VAL A 141 1.15 -2.02 -4.98
N ALA A 142 1.95 -2.32 -6.00
CA ALA A 142 1.45 -2.80 -7.28
C ALA A 142 1.30 -4.35 -7.27
N SER A 143 1.90 -5.03 -8.24
CA SER A 143 1.95 -6.49 -8.37
C SER A 143 2.94 -6.87 -9.46
N ILE A 144 3.46 -8.10 -9.42
CA ILE A 144 4.19 -8.70 -10.54
C ILE A 144 3.35 -8.72 -11.84
N ALA A 145 2.02 -8.72 -11.73
CA ALA A 145 1.10 -8.58 -12.85
C ALA A 145 1.34 -7.30 -13.68
N ALA A 146 1.92 -6.25 -13.09
CA ALA A 146 2.30 -5.04 -13.84
C ALA A 146 3.38 -5.31 -14.90
N LYS A 147 4.13 -6.43 -14.77
CA LYS A 147 5.29 -6.77 -15.61
C LYS A 147 5.21 -8.14 -16.27
N ARG A 148 4.25 -8.96 -15.90
CA ARG A 148 4.09 -10.33 -16.40
C ARG A 148 2.67 -10.56 -16.89
N ALA A 149 2.54 -11.22 -18.01
CA ALA A 149 1.25 -11.64 -18.53
C ALA A 149 0.74 -12.84 -17.71
N LEU A 150 -0.37 -12.66 -17.04
CA LEU A 150 -1.06 -13.68 -16.26
C LEU A 150 -2.44 -13.90 -16.89
N PRO A 151 -2.69 -15.02 -17.57
CA PRO A 151 -3.99 -15.31 -18.17
C PRO A 151 -5.14 -15.14 -17.16
N GLY A 152 -6.25 -14.56 -17.61
CA GLY A 152 -7.41 -14.28 -16.75
C GLY A 152 -7.30 -13.00 -15.90
N SER A 153 -6.19 -12.28 -15.94
CA SER A 153 -5.98 -11.07 -15.13
C SER A 153 -5.90 -9.77 -15.94
N ALA A 154 -6.43 -9.73 -17.16
CA ALA A 154 -6.20 -8.61 -18.09
C ALA A 154 -6.47 -7.24 -17.46
N VAL A 155 -7.64 -7.05 -16.83
CA VAL A 155 -8.02 -5.76 -16.24
C VAL A 155 -7.24 -5.49 -14.94
N TYR A 156 -7.06 -6.49 -14.09
CA TYR A 156 -6.19 -6.37 -12.92
C TYR A 156 -4.77 -5.93 -13.32
N THR A 157 -4.21 -6.60 -14.33
CA THR A 157 -2.91 -6.25 -14.92
C THR A 157 -2.89 -4.81 -15.41
N ALA A 158 -3.91 -4.36 -16.14
CA ALA A 158 -4.01 -2.97 -16.61
C ALA A 158 -3.98 -1.98 -15.45
N THR A 159 -4.71 -2.24 -14.34
CA THR A 159 -4.69 -1.37 -13.16
C THR A 159 -3.31 -1.31 -12.51
N LYS A 160 -2.63 -2.45 -12.36
CA LYS A 160 -1.32 -2.55 -11.71
C LYS A 160 -0.19 -2.01 -12.61
N ALA A 161 -0.29 -2.19 -13.94
CA ALA A 161 0.61 -1.56 -14.90
C ALA A 161 0.42 -0.04 -14.95
N GLY A 162 -0.84 0.43 -14.89
CA GLY A 162 -1.15 1.86 -14.76
C GLY A 162 -0.56 2.47 -13.49
N LEU A 163 -0.71 1.81 -12.34
CA LEU A 163 -0.11 2.26 -11.08
C LEU A 163 1.42 2.27 -11.14
N PHE A 164 2.03 1.27 -11.77
CA PHE A 164 3.47 1.23 -11.99
C PHE A 164 3.95 2.40 -12.84
N GLY A 165 3.30 2.66 -13.99
CA GLY A 165 3.63 3.79 -14.87
C GLY A 165 3.44 5.15 -14.19
N PHE A 166 2.30 5.34 -13.50
CA PHE A 166 2.03 6.53 -12.69
C PHE A 166 3.13 6.80 -11.66
N SER A 167 3.52 5.79 -10.91
CA SER A 167 4.51 5.93 -9.85
C SER A 167 5.88 6.35 -10.37
N ARG A 168 6.29 5.83 -11.53
CA ARG A 168 7.54 6.20 -12.18
C ARG A 168 7.56 7.67 -12.62
N VAL A 169 6.46 8.15 -13.21
CA VAL A 169 6.36 9.57 -13.60
C VAL A 169 6.37 10.45 -12.36
N LEU A 170 5.59 10.09 -11.33
CA LEU A 170 5.54 10.84 -10.08
C LEU A 170 6.92 10.90 -9.39
N ALA A 171 7.71 9.82 -9.44
CA ALA A 171 9.07 9.82 -8.92
C ALA A 171 9.97 10.85 -9.63
N GLU A 172 9.86 10.98 -10.96
CA GLU A 172 10.60 11.98 -11.73
C GLU A 172 10.14 13.41 -11.44
N GLU A 173 8.84 13.65 -11.33
CA GLU A 173 8.27 14.97 -10.99
C GLU A 173 8.73 15.46 -9.61
N LEU A 174 8.96 14.52 -8.68
CA LEU A 174 9.37 14.84 -7.30
C LEU A 174 10.89 14.76 -7.09
N ARG A 175 11.68 14.55 -8.14
CA ARG A 175 13.14 14.51 -8.05
C ARG A 175 13.67 15.82 -7.46
N ASN A 176 14.54 15.72 -6.48
CA ASN A 176 15.11 16.84 -5.71
C ASN A 176 14.13 17.61 -4.80
N SER A 177 12.88 17.16 -4.63
CA SER A 177 11.93 17.77 -3.69
C SER A 177 12.09 17.29 -2.24
N GLY A 178 12.91 16.27 -2.00
CA GLY A 178 12.98 15.54 -0.73
C GLY A 178 11.91 14.45 -0.59
N VAL A 179 10.98 14.32 -1.54
CA VAL A 179 9.96 13.26 -1.56
C VAL A 179 10.38 12.14 -2.50
N ARG A 180 10.40 10.91 -2.00
CA ARG A 180 10.76 9.70 -2.74
C ARG A 180 9.52 8.88 -3.07
N VAL A 181 9.49 8.28 -4.24
CA VAL A 181 8.39 7.38 -4.65
C VAL A 181 9.00 6.07 -5.13
N GLY A 182 8.47 4.96 -4.64
CA GLY A 182 8.87 3.63 -5.07
C GLY A 182 7.66 2.71 -5.25
N VAL A 183 7.85 1.67 -6.06
CA VAL A 183 6.83 0.67 -6.36
C VAL A 183 7.26 -0.69 -5.84
N LEU A 184 6.40 -1.29 -5.01
CA LEU A 184 6.57 -2.65 -4.54
C LEU A 184 5.72 -3.59 -5.40
N LEU A 185 6.35 -4.60 -6.01
CA LEU A 185 5.71 -5.55 -6.93
C LEU A 185 5.78 -6.97 -6.35
N PRO A 186 4.90 -7.33 -5.43
CA PRO A 186 4.84 -8.68 -4.92
C PRO A 186 4.26 -9.65 -5.95
N GLY A 187 4.72 -10.90 -5.91
CA GLY A 187 4.04 -12.05 -6.49
C GLY A 187 2.80 -12.45 -5.67
N ALA A 188 2.42 -13.73 -5.73
CA ALA A 188 1.31 -14.22 -4.92
C ALA A 188 1.64 -14.13 -3.41
N VAL A 189 0.76 -13.49 -2.64
CA VAL A 189 0.88 -13.29 -1.19
C VAL A 189 -0.31 -13.92 -0.51
N ASP A 190 -0.10 -14.73 0.51
CA ASP A 190 -1.17 -15.39 1.27
C ASP A 190 -1.99 -14.35 2.07
N THR A 191 -3.09 -13.95 1.48
CA THR A 191 -4.00 -12.94 2.03
C THR A 191 -5.46 -13.33 1.79
N PRO A 192 -6.41 -12.76 2.55
CA PRO A 192 -7.84 -12.95 2.32
C PRO A 192 -8.35 -12.51 0.93
N LEU A 193 -7.53 -11.83 0.13
CA LEU A 193 -7.88 -11.51 -1.25
C LEU A 193 -8.20 -12.77 -2.07
N TRP A 194 -7.48 -13.85 -1.81
CA TRP A 194 -7.65 -15.12 -2.52
C TRP A 194 -8.89 -15.91 -2.13
N ASP A 195 -9.54 -15.59 -0.99
CA ASP A 195 -10.71 -16.31 -0.50
C ASP A 195 -11.93 -16.13 -1.42
N THR A 196 -11.93 -15.06 -2.21
CA THR A 196 -13.00 -14.70 -3.16
C THR A 196 -12.67 -15.03 -4.61
N LEU A 197 -11.48 -15.57 -4.88
CA LEU A 197 -10.98 -15.82 -6.23
C LEU A 197 -10.98 -17.32 -6.54
N ALA A 198 -11.48 -17.68 -7.71
CA ALA A 198 -11.36 -19.05 -8.21
C ALA A 198 -9.89 -19.32 -8.66
N GLY A 199 -9.43 -20.56 -8.43
CA GLY A 199 -8.11 -21.00 -8.91
C GLY A 199 -6.94 -20.39 -8.11
N SER A 200 -7.11 -20.16 -6.81
CA SER A 200 -6.03 -19.72 -5.92
C SER A 200 -4.86 -20.71 -5.96
N PRO A 201 -3.61 -20.22 -6.12
CA PRO A 201 -2.43 -21.05 -5.94
C PRO A 201 -2.35 -21.66 -4.54
N PRO A 202 -1.56 -22.73 -4.33
CA PRO A 202 -1.34 -23.30 -2.99
C PRO A 202 -0.79 -22.25 -2.02
N ARG A 203 -1.46 -22.07 -0.89
CA ARG A 203 -1.14 -21.00 0.09
C ARG A 203 0.26 -21.17 0.68
N ASP A 204 0.69 -22.40 0.88
CA ASP A 204 2.01 -22.76 1.41
C ASP A 204 3.18 -22.39 0.48
N LYS A 205 2.88 -22.12 -0.80
CA LYS A 205 3.87 -21.66 -1.79
C LYS A 205 3.90 -20.15 -1.97
N MET A 206 2.95 -19.43 -1.41
CA MET A 206 2.87 -17.98 -1.51
C MET A 206 3.86 -17.28 -0.57
N LEU A 207 4.15 -16.01 -0.85
CA LEU A 207 4.77 -15.10 0.12
C LEU A 207 3.84 -14.92 1.32
N ARG A 208 4.41 -14.67 2.48
CA ARG A 208 3.66 -14.19 3.64
C ARG A 208 3.50 -12.67 3.59
N PRO A 209 2.43 -12.10 4.14
CA PRO A 209 2.30 -10.65 4.24
C PRO A 209 3.50 -9.95 4.91
N GLU A 210 4.13 -10.63 5.87
CA GLU A 210 5.31 -10.16 6.59
C GLU A 210 6.56 -10.05 5.68
N ASP A 211 6.66 -10.87 4.63
CA ASP A 211 7.74 -10.77 3.65
C ASP A 211 7.63 -9.45 2.86
N VAL A 212 6.38 -9.09 2.50
CA VAL A 212 6.08 -7.82 1.82
C VAL A 212 6.31 -6.64 2.76
N ALA A 213 5.98 -6.79 4.04
CA ALA A 213 6.23 -5.76 5.06
C ALA A 213 7.73 -5.50 5.26
N ARG A 214 8.57 -6.54 5.24
CA ARG A 214 10.04 -6.38 5.27
C ARG A 214 10.57 -5.64 4.05
N ALA A 215 10.02 -5.93 2.87
CA ALA A 215 10.38 -5.23 1.65
C ALA A 215 9.97 -3.73 1.71
N ALA A 216 8.75 -3.43 2.18
CA ALA A 216 8.31 -2.06 2.39
C ALA A 216 9.17 -1.33 3.43
N MET A 217 9.56 -1.99 4.52
CA MET A 217 10.46 -1.44 5.53
C MET A 217 11.80 -1.03 4.90
N LEU A 218 12.40 -1.88 4.08
CA LEU A 218 13.64 -1.56 3.38
C LEU A 218 13.49 -0.29 2.53
N MET A 219 12.37 -0.15 1.80
CA MET A 219 12.13 1.01 0.93
C MET A 219 12.04 2.33 1.72
N VAL A 220 11.48 2.32 2.92
CA VAL A 220 11.28 3.54 3.71
C VAL A 220 12.44 3.89 4.64
N THR A 221 13.33 2.94 4.92
CA THR A 221 14.48 3.14 5.84
C THR A 221 15.80 3.45 5.14
N LEU A 222 15.81 3.54 3.81
CA LEU A 222 16.99 3.98 3.07
C LEU A 222 17.40 5.40 3.46
N PRO A 223 18.72 5.69 3.43
CA PRO A 223 19.19 7.04 3.70
C PRO A 223 18.63 8.06 2.69
N PRO A 224 18.53 9.35 3.04
CA PRO A 224 17.81 10.35 2.23
C PRO A 224 18.31 10.50 0.79
N HIS A 225 19.58 10.17 0.52
CA HIS A 225 20.19 10.23 -0.81
C HIS A 225 19.92 9.01 -1.69
N ALA A 226 19.23 8.00 -1.17
CA ALA A 226 18.94 6.75 -1.88
C ALA A 226 17.45 6.48 -1.95
N VAL A 227 17.01 5.88 -3.05
CA VAL A 227 15.64 5.41 -3.27
C VAL A 227 15.66 4.04 -3.94
N LEU A 228 14.71 3.20 -3.58
CA LEU A 228 14.36 2.02 -4.35
C LEU A 228 13.16 2.38 -5.22
N ASP A 229 13.42 2.71 -6.48
CA ASP A 229 12.37 3.06 -7.45
C ASP A 229 11.39 1.89 -7.63
N GLU A 230 11.93 0.68 -7.54
CA GLU A 230 11.20 -0.55 -7.78
C GLU A 230 11.79 -1.69 -6.99
N LEU A 231 10.91 -2.48 -6.35
CA LEU A 231 11.29 -3.72 -5.69
C LEU A 231 10.33 -4.84 -6.08
N THR A 232 10.84 -5.85 -6.75
CA THR A 232 10.08 -7.07 -7.07
C THR A 232 10.40 -8.15 -6.05
N LEU A 233 9.34 -8.74 -5.45
CA LEU A 233 9.45 -9.81 -4.47
C LEU A 233 8.60 -11.00 -4.93
N LEU A 234 9.22 -12.16 -5.13
CA LEU A 234 8.56 -13.37 -5.60
C LEU A 234 8.70 -14.51 -4.58
N PRO A 235 7.77 -15.46 -4.57
CA PRO A 235 8.01 -16.76 -3.96
C PRO A 235 9.28 -17.39 -4.51
N ALA A 236 10.02 -18.14 -3.69
CA ALA A 236 11.26 -18.80 -4.14
C ALA A 236 11.05 -19.77 -5.32
N GLY A 237 9.85 -20.35 -5.43
CA GLY A 237 9.44 -21.17 -6.57
C GLY A 237 9.09 -20.41 -7.85
N GLY A 238 9.16 -19.07 -7.84
CA GLY A 238 8.84 -18.23 -8.99
C GLY A 238 7.41 -17.71 -9.00
N ILE A 239 6.87 -17.48 -10.19
CA ILE A 239 5.48 -17.00 -10.38
C ILE A 239 4.54 -18.19 -10.26
N LEU A 240 3.55 -18.08 -9.38
CA LEU A 240 2.52 -19.10 -9.15
C LEU A 240 1.29 -18.85 -10.02
#